data_5e56e07bc38c680418f9c95b16055cba
#
_entry.id   5e56e07bc38c680418f9c95b16055cba
#
_cell.length_a   1.000
_cell.length_b   1.000
_cell.length_c   1.000
_cell.angle_alpha   90.00
_cell.angle_beta   90.00
_cell.angle_gamma   90.00
#
_symmetry.space_group_name_H-M   'P 1'
#
loop_
_entity.id
_entity.type
_entity.pdbx_description
1 polymer ?
#
loop_
_entity_poly.entity_id
_entity_poly.type
_entity_poly.pdbx_seq_one_letter_code
_entity_poly.pdbx_strand_id
1 'polypeptide(L)'
;MSLYIIKFWREKMKKIIYLIFLSLFLVSCDFTTSKNPETSWIKSVKGKTFTDGEGNNLIFDANGNCSIKITEDTSNDFWSELGKLAVENFQYIYVKAIDKNRAVYSLKILFMTAYYGLKLDKNKLFMTIEEPAETPEDINWDELEYIASKK
;
A
#
# COMPACT_ATOMS: atom_id res chain seq x y z
N MET A 1 70.05 -0.61 -1.80
CA MET A 1 68.96 -0.41 -2.81
C MET A 1 67.58 -0.94 -2.36
N SER A 2 67.39 -1.19 -1.07
CA SER A 2 66.15 -1.88 -0.63
C SER A 2 65.16 -0.97 0.14
N LEU A 3 65.64 0.01 0.88
CA LEU A 3 64.72 0.82 1.75
C LEU A 3 63.84 1.83 0.98
N TYR A 4 64.27 2.34 -0.15
CA TYR A 4 63.52 3.33 -0.96
C TYR A 4 62.34 2.71 -1.66
N ILE A 5 62.49 1.46 -2.12
CA ILE A 5 61.44 0.71 -2.82
C ILE A 5 60.29 0.35 -1.84
N ILE A 6 60.65 -0.07 -0.63
CA ILE A 6 59.67 -0.42 0.43
C ILE A 6 58.85 0.80 0.87
N LYS A 7 59.49 2.00 0.99
CA LYS A 7 58.81 3.23 1.35
C LYS A 7 57.85 3.72 0.28
N PHE A 8 58.24 3.60 -0.99
CA PHE A 8 57.40 3.96 -2.14
C PHE A 8 56.18 3.03 -2.28
N TRP A 9 56.33 1.72 -2.10
CA TRP A 9 55.23 0.76 -2.09
C TRP A 9 54.26 0.99 -0.92
N ARG A 10 54.77 1.33 0.22
CA ARG A 10 53.97 1.60 1.42
C ARG A 10 53.02 2.81 1.23
N GLU A 11 53.49 3.85 0.61
CA GLU A 11 52.72 5.06 0.30
C GLU A 11 51.68 4.81 -0.81
N LYS A 12 52.03 4.05 -1.83
CA LYS A 12 51.05 3.65 -2.88
C LYS A 12 49.97 2.73 -2.33
N MET A 13 50.34 1.78 -1.50
CA MET A 13 49.36 0.86 -0.87
C MET A 13 48.37 1.61 0.02
N LYS A 14 48.83 2.59 0.79
CA LYS A 14 47.95 3.44 1.62
C LYS A 14 46.95 4.19 0.76
N LYS A 15 47.35 4.75 -0.36
CA LYS A 15 46.44 5.47 -1.29
C LYS A 15 45.43 4.52 -1.96
N ILE A 16 45.82 3.32 -2.30
CA ILE A 16 44.92 2.29 -2.88
C ILE A 16 43.91 1.84 -1.82
N ILE A 17 44.35 1.60 -0.58
CA ILE A 17 43.44 1.23 0.51
C ILE A 17 42.45 2.36 0.81
N TYR A 18 42.91 3.63 0.78
CA TYR A 18 42.02 4.80 0.97
C TYR A 18 40.99 4.92 -0.17
N LEU A 19 41.39 4.66 -1.42
CA LEU A 19 40.48 4.66 -2.57
C LEU A 19 39.45 3.52 -2.50
N ILE A 20 39.86 2.34 -2.05
CA ILE A 20 38.93 1.21 -1.84
C ILE A 20 37.98 1.50 -0.69
N PHE A 21 38.44 2.08 0.42
CA PHE A 21 37.57 2.51 1.50
C PHE A 21 36.60 3.61 1.07
N LEU A 22 37.07 4.61 0.29
CA LEU A 22 36.22 5.68 -0.22
C LEU A 22 35.17 5.16 -1.20
N SER A 23 35.51 4.19 -2.04
CA SER A 23 34.56 3.54 -2.95
C SER A 23 33.52 2.69 -2.21
N LEU A 24 33.88 2.02 -1.12
CA LEU A 24 32.95 1.30 -0.25
C LEU A 24 31.98 2.25 0.49
N PHE A 25 32.42 3.45 0.86
CA PHE A 25 31.53 4.46 1.44
C PHE A 25 30.59 5.11 0.42
N LEU A 26 31.00 5.21 -0.84
CA LEU A 26 30.12 5.75 -1.90
C LEU A 26 29.07 4.74 -2.37
N VAL A 27 29.27 3.44 -2.17
CA VAL A 27 28.28 2.40 -2.47
C VAL A 27 27.26 2.21 -1.34
N SER A 28 27.53 2.75 -0.13
CA SER A 28 26.57 2.68 0.99
C SER A 28 25.61 3.87 1.06
N CYS A 29 25.71 4.85 0.18
CA CYS A 29 24.70 5.89 0.02
C CYS A 29 23.77 5.54 -1.14
N ASP A 30 22.48 5.42 -0.79
CA ASP A 30 21.32 5.27 -1.65
C ASP A 30 21.02 3.85 -2.19
N PHE A 31 21.01 2.85 -1.31
CA PHE A 31 19.93 1.88 -1.39
C PHE A 31 18.73 2.45 -0.59
N THR A 32 18.26 3.63 -0.91
CA THR A 32 16.84 3.91 -0.78
C THR A 32 16.16 2.99 -1.77
N THR A 33 15.86 1.77 -1.34
CA THR A 33 14.82 0.97 -1.96
C THR A 33 13.62 1.89 -2.02
N SER A 34 13.37 2.47 -3.17
CA SER A 34 12.07 2.99 -3.55
C SER A 34 11.13 1.81 -3.31
N LYS A 35 10.52 1.77 -2.12
CA LYS A 35 9.60 0.68 -1.78
C LYS A 35 8.50 0.82 -2.80
N ASN A 36 8.43 -0.16 -3.72
CA ASN A 36 7.38 -0.20 -4.72
C ASN A 36 6.05 0.07 -3.98
N PRO A 37 5.29 1.08 -4.35
CA PRO A 37 4.03 1.45 -3.69
C PRO A 37 3.11 0.26 -3.52
N GLU A 38 3.03 -0.62 -4.51
CA GLU A 38 2.23 -1.86 -4.47
C GLU A 38 2.66 -2.80 -3.35
N THR A 39 3.96 -3.10 -3.27
CA THR A 39 4.50 -3.95 -2.20
C THR A 39 4.25 -3.34 -0.83
N SER A 40 4.36 -2.02 -0.71
CA SER A 40 4.13 -1.31 0.56
C SER A 40 2.66 -1.34 0.96
N TRP A 41 1.75 -1.08 0.02
CA TRP A 41 0.31 -1.15 0.28
C TRP A 41 -0.12 -2.56 0.65
N ILE A 42 0.17 -3.55 -0.18
CA ILE A 42 -0.19 -4.96 0.07
C ILE A 42 0.33 -5.41 1.44
N LYS A 43 1.58 -5.10 1.77
CA LYS A 43 2.15 -5.42 3.09
C LYS A 43 1.37 -4.75 4.24
N SER A 44 0.81 -3.57 4.01
CA SER A 44 0.06 -2.83 5.03
C SER A 44 -1.33 -3.40 5.30
N VAL A 45 -1.96 -4.04 4.31
CA VAL A 45 -3.34 -4.56 4.42
C VAL A 45 -3.45 -6.09 4.45
N LYS A 46 -2.51 -6.81 3.86
CA LYS A 46 -2.50 -8.28 3.71
C LYS A 46 -2.86 -9.01 5.01
N GLY A 47 -3.88 -9.86 4.93
CA GLY A 47 -4.34 -10.69 6.04
C GLY A 47 -4.92 -9.90 7.21
N LYS A 48 -5.25 -8.61 7.01
CA LYS A 48 -5.84 -7.78 8.05
C LYS A 48 -7.35 -7.67 7.88
N THR A 49 -8.01 -7.47 9.02
CA THR A 49 -9.43 -7.16 9.10
C THR A 49 -9.59 -5.76 9.67
N PHE A 50 -10.44 -4.98 9.05
CA PHE A 50 -10.88 -3.67 9.52
C PHE A 50 -12.36 -3.77 9.86
N THR A 51 -12.80 -3.13 10.94
CA THR A 51 -14.18 -3.17 11.42
C THR A 51 -14.66 -1.77 11.75
N ASP A 52 -15.94 -1.52 11.54
CA ASP A 52 -16.62 -0.28 11.96
C ASP A 52 -17.00 -0.29 13.46
N GLY A 53 -16.89 -1.43 14.12
CA GLY A 53 -17.31 -1.62 15.52
C GLY A 53 -18.73 -2.17 15.68
N GLU A 54 -19.57 -2.16 14.64
CA GLU A 54 -20.94 -2.70 14.62
C GLU A 54 -21.00 -4.14 14.08
N GLY A 55 -19.85 -4.69 13.72
CA GLY A 55 -19.73 -6.06 13.20
C GLY A 55 -19.51 -6.16 11.70
N ASN A 56 -19.55 -5.03 10.98
CA ASN A 56 -19.17 -4.99 9.59
C ASN A 56 -17.65 -5.08 9.45
N ASN A 57 -17.18 -5.85 8.48
CA ASN A 57 -15.77 -6.12 8.34
C ASN A 57 -15.33 -6.04 6.88
N LEU A 58 -14.15 -5.42 6.67
CA LEU A 58 -13.38 -5.53 5.44
C LEU A 58 -12.20 -6.48 5.71
N ILE A 59 -12.12 -7.55 4.94
CA ILE A 59 -11.13 -8.62 5.12
C ILE A 59 -10.24 -8.66 3.90
N PHE A 60 -8.95 -8.38 4.09
CA PHE A 60 -7.97 -8.38 3.00
C PHE A 60 -7.27 -9.73 2.89
N ASP A 61 -7.23 -10.28 1.69
CA ASP A 61 -6.53 -11.54 1.39
C ASP A 61 -5.00 -11.34 1.23
N ALA A 62 -4.33 -12.42 0.82
CA ALA A 62 -2.89 -12.42 0.59
C ALA A 62 -2.45 -11.55 -0.60
N ASN A 63 -3.33 -11.31 -1.54
CA ASN A 63 -3.10 -10.54 -2.76
C ASN A 63 -3.52 -9.06 -2.61
N GLY A 64 -4.10 -8.70 -1.46
CA GLY A 64 -4.62 -7.37 -1.19
C GLY A 64 -6.04 -7.14 -1.67
N ASN A 65 -6.75 -8.17 -2.19
CA ASN A 65 -8.19 -8.04 -2.49
C ASN A 65 -8.97 -7.94 -1.19
N CYS A 66 -10.09 -7.23 -1.23
CA CYS A 66 -10.91 -6.96 -0.07
C CYS A 66 -12.29 -7.60 -0.20
N SER A 67 -12.66 -8.45 0.75
CA SER A 67 -14.00 -9.00 0.90
C SER A 67 -14.75 -8.24 1.98
N ILE A 68 -16.03 -8.00 1.77
CA ILE A 68 -16.90 -7.31 2.71
C ILE A 68 -17.82 -8.32 3.38
N LYS A 69 -17.92 -8.22 4.71
CA LYS A 69 -18.91 -8.93 5.52
C LYS A 69 -19.75 -7.90 6.26
N ILE A 70 -21.05 -7.84 5.95
CA ILE A 70 -22.00 -6.90 6.53
C ILE A 70 -22.88 -7.61 7.55
N THR A 71 -23.20 -6.90 8.62
CA THR A 71 -24.17 -7.34 9.64
C THR A 71 -25.54 -6.74 9.27
N GLU A 72 -26.61 -7.52 9.45
CA GLU A 72 -27.97 -7.14 9.02
C GLU A 72 -28.50 -5.87 9.69
N ASP A 73 -28.08 -5.55 10.91
CA ASP A 73 -28.55 -4.43 11.74
C ASP A 73 -27.53 -3.28 11.81
N THR A 74 -26.95 -2.86 10.67
CA THR A 74 -26.01 -1.74 10.68
C THR A 74 -26.72 -0.39 10.66
N SER A 75 -26.33 0.53 11.56
CA SER A 75 -26.83 1.91 11.61
C SER A 75 -26.04 2.86 10.70
N ASN A 76 -24.92 2.42 10.17
CA ASN A 76 -24.05 3.23 9.31
C ASN A 76 -24.57 3.23 7.88
N ASP A 77 -24.85 4.42 7.32
CA ASP A 77 -25.43 4.58 6.00
C ASP A 77 -24.62 3.91 4.89
N PHE A 78 -23.30 4.00 4.93
CA PHE A 78 -22.41 3.33 3.97
C PHE A 78 -22.61 1.82 3.97
N TRP A 79 -22.58 1.18 5.13
CA TRP A 79 -22.76 -0.25 5.26
C TRP A 79 -24.18 -0.68 4.93
N SER A 80 -25.17 0.15 5.27
CA SER A 80 -26.57 -0.10 4.93
C SER A 80 -26.80 -0.07 3.41
N GLU A 81 -26.24 0.91 2.71
CA GLU A 81 -26.32 0.99 1.25
C GLU A 81 -25.60 -0.19 0.56
N LEU A 82 -24.41 -0.55 1.03
CA LEU A 82 -23.73 -1.76 0.56
C LEU A 82 -24.55 -3.01 0.83
N GLY A 83 -25.18 -3.11 1.99
CA GLY A 83 -26.07 -4.24 2.33
C GLY A 83 -27.26 -4.37 1.39
N LYS A 84 -27.84 -3.26 0.95
CA LYS A 84 -28.92 -3.27 -0.04
C LYS A 84 -28.45 -3.73 -1.42
N LEU A 85 -27.20 -3.49 -1.77
CA LEU A 85 -26.56 -3.96 -2.99
C LEU A 85 -26.00 -5.38 -2.83
N ALA A 86 -25.84 -5.86 -1.60
CA ALA A 86 -25.18 -7.11 -1.29
C ALA A 86 -26.02 -8.33 -1.72
N VAL A 87 -25.70 -8.78 -2.87
CA VAL A 87 -25.65 -10.22 -3.09
C VAL A 87 -24.40 -10.70 -2.31
N GLU A 88 -24.56 -11.71 -1.45
CA GLU A 88 -23.50 -12.34 -0.68
C GLU A 88 -22.25 -12.52 -1.56
N ASN A 89 -21.10 -11.93 -1.15
CA ASN A 89 -19.78 -12.05 -1.77
C ASN A 89 -19.31 -10.93 -2.72
N PHE A 90 -19.55 -9.66 -2.42
CA PHE A 90 -18.80 -8.62 -3.12
C PHE A 90 -17.32 -8.66 -2.74
N GLN A 91 -16.49 -8.80 -3.76
CA GLN A 91 -15.06 -8.72 -3.62
C GLN A 91 -14.54 -7.49 -4.39
N TYR A 92 -13.90 -6.58 -3.66
CA TYR A 92 -13.12 -5.52 -4.26
C TYR A 92 -11.77 -6.07 -4.69
N ILE A 93 -11.49 -6.01 -5.97
CA ILE A 93 -10.24 -6.51 -6.55
C ILE A 93 -9.21 -5.38 -6.53
N TYR A 94 -8.06 -5.65 -5.98
CA TYR A 94 -6.91 -4.75 -6.02
C TYR A 94 -6.50 -4.48 -7.47
N VAL A 95 -6.33 -3.20 -7.83
CA VAL A 95 -5.92 -2.76 -9.17
C VAL A 95 -4.48 -2.25 -9.16
N LYS A 96 -4.22 -1.19 -8.38
CA LYS A 96 -2.89 -0.59 -8.26
C LYS A 96 -2.75 0.21 -6.97
N ALA A 97 -1.53 0.39 -6.47
CA ALA A 97 -1.25 1.38 -5.44
C ALA A 97 -0.86 2.72 -6.09
N ILE A 98 -1.36 3.80 -5.52
CA ILE A 98 -0.96 5.17 -5.87
C ILE A 98 0.29 5.53 -5.08
N ASP A 99 0.29 5.18 -3.79
CA ASP A 99 1.44 5.33 -2.89
C ASP A 99 1.36 4.29 -1.75
N LYS A 100 2.18 4.42 -0.74
CA LYS A 100 2.21 3.50 0.41
C LYS A 100 0.92 3.44 1.22
N ASN A 101 0.06 4.45 1.10
CA ASN A 101 -1.15 4.62 1.90
C ASN A 101 -2.43 4.63 1.07
N ARG A 102 -2.35 4.71 -0.27
CA ARG A 102 -3.50 4.82 -1.15
C ARG A 102 -3.44 3.76 -2.25
N ALA A 103 -4.57 3.13 -2.51
CA ALA A 103 -4.72 2.15 -3.57
C ALA A 103 -6.08 2.21 -4.23
N VAL A 104 -6.15 1.77 -5.47
CA VAL A 104 -7.35 1.67 -6.27
C VAL A 104 -7.83 0.25 -6.27
N TYR A 105 -9.14 0.12 -6.11
CA TYR A 105 -9.88 -1.14 -6.17
C TYR A 105 -10.96 -1.07 -7.22
N SER A 106 -11.29 -2.20 -7.82
CA SER A 106 -12.42 -2.33 -8.71
C SER A 106 -13.47 -3.27 -8.11
N LEU A 107 -14.73 -2.91 -8.32
CA LEU A 107 -15.87 -3.74 -8.04
C LEU A 107 -16.60 -4.02 -9.36
N LYS A 108 -16.78 -5.28 -9.68
CA LYS A 108 -17.53 -5.68 -10.86
C LYS A 108 -18.95 -6.08 -10.49
N ILE A 109 -19.93 -5.36 -11.01
CA ILE A 109 -21.34 -5.62 -10.81
C ILE A 109 -21.96 -5.85 -12.20
N LEU A 110 -22.38 -7.09 -12.48
CA LEU A 110 -22.92 -7.49 -13.76
C LEU A 110 -21.98 -7.14 -14.94
N PHE A 111 -22.31 -6.10 -15.70
CA PHE A 111 -21.55 -5.67 -16.89
C PHE A 111 -20.72 -4.40 -16.65
N MET A 112 -20.84 -3.81 -15.46
CA MET A 112 -20.15 -2.59 -15.10
C MET A 112 -18.97 -2.88 -14.18
N THR A 113 -17.91 -2.11 -14.35
CA THR A 113 -16.79 -2.06 -13.41
C THR A 113 -16.74 -0.66 -12.83
N ALA A 114 -16.78 -0.59 -11.51
CA ALA A 114 -16.67 0.64 -10.76
C ALA A 114 -15.32 0.67 -10.03
N TYR A 115 -14.71 1.84 -9.92
CA TYR A 115 -13.42 2.00 -9.24
C TYR A 115 -13.56 2.85 -7.98
N TYR A 116 -12.87 2.44 -6.94
CA TYR A 116 -12.90 3.04 -5.61
C TYR A 116 -11.49 3.29 -5.13
N GLY A 117 -11.29 4.41 -4.47
CA GLY A 117 -10.04 4.73 -3.77
C GLY A 117 -10.10 4.29 -2.31
N LEU A 118 -9.11 3.55 -1.85
CA LEU A 118 -8.91 3.25 -0.43
C LEU A 118 -7.67 3.97 0.08
N LYS A 119 -7.79 4.60 1.25
CA LYS A 119 -6.69 5.25 1.95
C LYS A 119 -6.56 4.69 3.37
N LEU A 120 -5.36 4.28 3.72
CA LEU A 120 -5.00 3.85 5.07
C LEU A 120 -4.25 4.98 5.79
N ASP A 121 -4.81 5.50 6.85
CA ASP A 121 -4.14 6.43 7.76
C ASP A 121 -3.98 5.77 9.14
N LYS A 122 -2.74 5.39 9.45
CA LYS A 122 -2.39 4.59 10.64
C LYS A 122 -3.20 3.28 10.67
N ASN A 123 -4.26 3.24 11.46
CA ASN A 123 -5.15 2.07 11.63
C ASN A 123 -6.56 2.33 11.10
N LYS A 124 -6.81 3.48 10.48
CA LYS A 124 -8.12 3.87 9.96
C LYS A 124 -8.14 3.72 8.46
N LEU A 125 -9.20 3.12 7.96
CA LEU A 125 -9.45 2.95 6.53
C LEU A 125 -10.52 3.93 6.08
N PHE A 126 -10.25 4.60 4.98
CA PHE A 126 -11.13 5.54 4.30
C PHE A 126 -11.38 5.05 2.89
N MET A 127 -12.54 5.37 2.34
CA MET A 127 -12.94 4.99 0.98
C MET A 127 -13.66 6.14 0.29
N THR A 128 -13.53 6.27 -1.03
CA THR A 128 -14.37 7.15 -1.85
C THR A 128 -15.74 6.51 -1.98
N ILE A 129 -16.82 7.20 -1.59
CA ILE A 129 -18.15 6.61 -1.45
C ILE A 129 -19.16 7.23 -2.41
N GLU A 130 -19.12 8.55 -2.59
CA GLU A 130 -20.23 9.27 -3.22
C GLU A 130 -20.47 8.90 -4.68
N GLU A 131 -19.41 8.79 -5.49
CA GLU A 131 -19.56 8.34 -6.88
C GLU A 131 -18.40 7.39 -7.24
N PRO A 132 -18.71 6.16 -7.65
CA PRO A 132 -17.69 5.26 -8.17
C PRO A 132 -17.12 5.83 -9.47
N ALA A 133 -15.79 5.85 -9.58
CA ALA A 133 -15.13 6.32 -10.77
C ALA A 133 -15.30 5.32 -11.93
N GLU A 134 -15.42 5.83 -13.16
CA GLU A 134 -15.47 5.00 -14.36
C GLU A 134 -14.08 4.45 -14.74
N THR A 135 -13.03 5.21 -14.42
CA THR A 135 -11.64 4.78 -14.59
C THR A 135 -10.82 4.96 -13.30
N PRO A 136 -9.71 4.23 -13.13
CA PRO A 136 -8.83 4.39 -11.97
C PRO A 136 -8.24 5.80 -11.79
N GLU A 137 -8.18 6.58 -12.87
CA GLU A 137 -7.64 7.92 -12.92
C GLU A 137 -8.62 8.98 -12.43
N ASP A 138 -9.93 8.68 -12.51
CA ASP A 138 -11.01 9.62 -12.17
C ASP A 138 -11.36 9.64 -10.68
N ILE A 139 -10.65 8.89 -9.87
CA ILE A 139 -10.91 8.81 -8.42
C ILE A 139 -10.69 10.16 -7.76
N ASN A 140 -11.75 10.69 -7.13
CA ASN A 140 -11.68 11.90 -6.33
C ASN A 140 -11.14 11.58 -4.93
N TRP A 141 -9.86 11.85 -4.71
CA TRP A 141 -9.17 11.60 -3.43
C TRP A 141 -9.47 12.64 -2.34
N ASP A 142 -10.20 13.69 -2.65
CA ASP A 142 -10.59 14.70 -1.68
C ASP A 142 -11.92 14.34 -0.96
N GLU A 143 -12.67 13.38 -1.52
CA GLU A 143 -13.95 12.89 -1.00
C GLU A 143 -13.81 11.48 -0.39
N LEU A 144 -13.06 11.39 0.69
CA LEU A 144 -12.81 10.15 1.41
C LEU A 144 -13.58 10.11 2.71
N GLU A 145 -14.40 9.10 2.91
CA GLU A 145 -15.09 8.85 4.16
C GLU A 145 -14.42 7.75 4.99
N TYR A 146 -14.47 7.91 6.30
CA TYR A 146 -14.05 6.88 7.24
C TYR A 146 -15.01 5.70 7.20
N ILE A 147 -14.50 4.50 7.00
CA ILE A 147 -15.32 3.28 6.92
C ILE A 147 -15.00 2.25 8.00
N ALA A 148 -13.77 2.13 8.44
CA ALA A 148 -13.39 1.09 9.41
C ALA A 148 -12.05 1.37 10.08
N SER A 149 -11.78 0.69 11.19
CA SER A 149 -10.48 0.64 11.85
C SER A 149 -9.93 -0.77 11.90
N LYS A 150 -8.60 -0.88 11.95
CA LYS A 150 -7.96 -2.19 12.14
C LYS A 150 -8.38 -2.81 13.47
N LYS A 151 -8.83 -4.05 13.40
CA LYS A 151 -9.14 -4.90 14.54
C LYS A 151 -7.86 -5.36 15.28
#